data_b5b02a59ab90488563d1c55805b88ebc
#
_entry.id   b5b02a59ab90488563d1c55805b88ebc
#
_cell.length_a   1.000
_cell.length_b   1.000
_cell.length_c   1.000
_cell.angle_alpha   90.00
_cell.angle_beta   90.00
_cell.angle_gamma   90.00
#
_symmetry.space_group_name_H-M   'P 1'
#
loop_
_entity.id
_entity.type
_entity.pdbx_description
1 polymer ?
#
loop_
_entity_poly.entity_id
_entity_poly.type
_entity_poly.pdbx_seq_one_letter_code
_entity_poly.pdbx_strand_id
1 'polypeptide(L)'
;MRIASPGRRLARSLVSYSHVALLSLAIAACSSDSTAPDTPAPIAVASVAITPSTASVSVGATTSLSAEARDAQGRVLSGRSIAWSSSASTIASVSASGVVTGVAAGTATITATSEGRAATASVQVTPVVAPVASVAITPAANSVVVGQTLRLTGEARDAAGQALTGRTISWTTSAPTIATVTAVDAVSATVTGVAAGTVRITAQSEGRSQELSITVTPPPNPVVSIAVSPALDTIEAYETQTLTAVLK
;
A
#
# COMPACT_ATOMS: atom_id res chain seq x y z
N MET A 1 33.65 -52.93 -25.98
CA MET A 1 35.03 -52.81 -26.58
C MET A 1 35.84 -52.16 -25.47
N ARG A 2 36.39 -52.92 -24.54
CA ARG A 2 37.84 -53.30 -24.51
C ARG A 2 38.72 -52.05 -24.64
N ILE A 3 39.64 -51.64 -23.73
CA ILE A 3 40.70 -52.36 -22.96
C ILE A 3 41.32 -51.32 -22.02
N ALA A 4 41.43 -51.42 -20.76
CA ALA A 4 42.45 -52.11 -19.96
C ALA A 4 43.64 -51.20 -19.52
N SER A 5 43.82 -51.20 -18.21
CA SER A 5 45.02 -50.97 -17.38
C SER A 5 46.29 -51.66 -17.94
N PRO A 6 47.51 -51.47 -17.45
CA PRO A 6 47.99 -51.52 -16.07
C PRO A 6 49.26 -50.63 -15.80
N GLY A 7 49.68 -50.38 -14.62
CA GLY A 7 50.37 -51.22 -13.68
C GLY A 7 51.75 -50.71 -13.24
N ARG A 8 52.08 -50.94 -11.92
CA ARG A 8 53.38 -51.37 -11.34
C ARG A 8 54.53 -50.32 -11.22
N ARG A 9 55.38 -50.28 -10.27
CA ARG A 9 55.75 -51.04 -9.03
C ARG A 9 56.76 -50.22 -8.26
N LEU A 10 56.74 -50.34 -6.95
CA LEU A 10 57.79 -50.62 -5.96
C LEU A 10 59.25 -50.28 -6.31
N ALA A 11 59.94 -49.60 -5.37
CA ALA A 11 61.22 -50.06 -4.85
C ALA A 11 61.54 -49.43 -3.49
N ARG A 12 61.75 -50.28 -2.51
CA ARG A 12 62.40 -50.11 -1.21
C ARG A 12 63.86 -49.83 -1.42
N SER A 13 64.47 -49.01 -0.53
CA SER A 13 65.84 -49.30 -0.10
C SER A 13 66.06 -48.77 1.30
N LEU A 14 66.32 -49.70 2.18
CA LEU A 14 66.92 -49.55 3.51
C LEU A 14 68.42 -49.50 3.36
N VAL A 15 69.09 -48.57 4.00
CA VAL A 15 70.47 -48.83 4.44
C VAL A 15 70.65 -48.14 5.82
N SER A 16 71.17 -48.94 6.69
CA SER A 16 71.48 -48.78 8.11
C SER A 16 72.94 -48.28 8.32
N TYR A 17 73.28 -47.99 9.58
CA TYR A 17 74.59 -47.79 10.23
C TYR A 17 75.11 -46.32 10.18
N SER A 18 75.66 -45.68 11.25
CA SER A 18 76.41 -46.23 12.40
C SER A 18 76.58 -45.11 13.46
N HIS A 19 76.71 -45.54 14.70
CA HIS A 19 77.07 -44.74 15.89
C HIS A 19 78.36 -43.97 15.74
N VAL A 20 78.35 -42.69 16.20
CA VAL A 20 79.52 -42.09 16.93
C VAL A 20 78.99 -41.21 18.04
N ALA A 21 79.25 -41.58 19.28
CA ALA A 21 79.10 -40.76 20.45
C ALA A 21 80.21 -39.74 20.52
N LEU A 22 79.90 -38.53 20.90
CA LEU A 22 80.85 -37.64 21.64
C LEU A 22 80.14 -36.44 22.23
N LEU A 23 80.15 -36.42 23.54
CA LEU A 23 80.57 -35.38 24.51
C LEU A 23 79.79 -34.06 24.56
N SER A 24 79.03 -33.98 25.61
CA SER A 24 78.45 -32.84 26.34
C SER A 24 79.18 -31.52 26.23
N LEU A 25 78.48 -30.49 25.85
CA LEU A 25 78.74 -29.12 26.36
C LEU A 25 77.34 -28.50 26.63
N ALA A 26 77.04 -28.40 27.93
CA ALA A 26 75.91 -27.68 28.46
C ALA A 26 76.15 -26.19 28.26
N ILE A 27 75.53 -25.57 27.29
CA ILE A 27 75.33 -24.14 27.22
C ILE A 27 73.95 -23.86 27.83
N ALA A 28 73.98 -23.31 29.05
CA ALA A 28 72.79 -22.70 29.63
C ALA A 28 72.44 -21.48 28.80
N ALA A 29 71.52 -21.68 27.83
CA ALA A 29 70.82 -20.59 27.22
C ALA A 29 69.76 -20.11 28.20
N CYS A 30 70.01 -18.93 28.83
CA CYS A 30 68.93 -18.15 29.39
C CYS A 30 67.87 -17.92 28.31
N SER A 31 66.82 -18.70 28.35
CA SER A 31 65.55 -18.30 27.69
C SER A 31 65.07 -17.09 28.47
N SER A 32 65.30 -15.91 27.88
CA SER A 32 64.55 -14.71 28.23
C SER A 32 63.10 -15.00 27.93
N ASP A 33 62.41 -15.37 28.98
CA ASP A 33 60.94 -15.44 28.98
C ASP A 33 60.45 -14.01 28.80
N SER A 34 60.32 -13.58 27.56
CA SER A 34 59.63 -12.33 27.26
C SER A 34 58.17 -12.61 27.48
N THR A 35 57.70 -12.48 28.71
CA THR A 35 56.29 -12.30 29.05
C THR A 35 55.82 -11.00 28.43
N ALA A 36 55.55 -11.02 27.11
CA ALA A 36 54.67 -10.04 26.54
C ALA A 36 53.33 -10.13 27.31
N PRO A 37 52.79 -9.00 27.74
CA PRO A 37 51.49 -9.04 28.45
C PRO A 37 50.53 -9.75 27.56
N ASP A 38 49.98 -10.86 28.08
CA ASP A 38 48.95 -11.67 27.42
C ASP A 38 47.71 -10.78 27.31
N THR A 39 47.62 -10.03 26.21
CA THR A 39 46.43 -9.23 25.91
C THR A 39 45.29 -10.23 25.66
N PRO A 40 44.26 -10.28 26.54
CA PRO A 40 43.17 -11.22 26.37
C PRO A 40 42.62 -11.12 24.96
N ALA A 41 42.47 -12.25 24.26
CA ALA A 41 41.89 -12.29 22.93
C ALA A 41 40.53 -11.56 22.94
N PRO A 42 40.25 -10.70 21.95
CA PRO A 42 39.01 -9.97 21.92
C PRO A 42 37.83 -10.98 21.93
N ILE A 43 36.86 -10.75 22.82
CA ILE A 43 35.67 -11.58 22.92
C ILE A 43 34.92 -11.49 21.59
N ALA A 44 34.73 -12.62 20.88
CA ALA A 44 34.11 -12.66 19.58
C ALA A 44 32.56 -12.45 19.68
N VAL A 45 31.98 -11.85 18.66
CA VAL A 45 30.51 -11.75 18.53
C VAL A 45 29.96 -13.12 18.21
N ALA A 46 29.09 -13.65 19.08
CA ALA A 46 28.40 -14.92 18.88
C ALA A 46 27.01 -14.74 18.22
N SER A 47 26.34 -13.61 18.51
CA SER A 47 25.02 -13.28 17.93
C SER A 47 24.81 -11.77 17.84
N VAL A 48 23.85 -11.40 16.99
CA VAL A 48 23.29 -10.04 16.91
C VAL A 48 21.81 -10.13 17.26
N ALA A 49 21.28 -9.12 17.93
CA ALA A 49 19.86 -8.99 18.22
C ALA A 49 19.36 -7.63 17.70
N ILE A 50 18.19 -7.60 17.04
CA ILE A 50 17.54 -6.36 16.61
C ILE A 50 16.27 -6.15 17.44
N THR A 51 16.04 -4.91 17.83
CA THR A 51 14.83 -4.50 18.56
C THR A 51 14.27 -3.20 17.95
N PRO A 52 12.97 -3.18 17.61
CA PRO A 52 12.05 -4.32 17.55
C PRO A 52 12.34 -5.25 16.35
N SER A 53 11.91 -6.51 16.42
CA SER A 53 12.03 -7.48 15.31
C SER A 53 11.00 -7.28 14.21
N THR A 54 9.95 -6.46 14.47
CA THR A 54 8.97 -6.03 13.49
C THR A 54 8.64 -4.56 13.71
N ALA A 55 8.46 -3.80 12.63
CA ALA A 55 8.07 -2.39 12.67
C ALA A 55 7.11 -2.06 11.52
N SER A 56 6.33 -1.01 11.70
CA SER A 56 5.50 -0.41 10.65
C SER A 56 5.82 1.08 10.54
N VAL A 57 5.91 1.58 9.32
CA VAL A 57 6.20 2.97 9.02
C VAL A 57 5.42 3.40 7.78
N SER A 58 4.93 4.64 7.74
CA SER A 58 4.27 5.16 6.53
C SER A 58 5.30 5.62 5.50
N VAL A 59 4.94 5.65 4.22
CA VAL A 59 5.77 6.24 3.17
C VAL A 59 6.14 7.68 3.55
N GLY A 60 7.44 8.01 3.45
CA GLY A 60 8.01 9.31 3.84
C GLY A 60 8.30 9.47 5.33
N ALA A 61 7.83 8.57 6.20
CA ALA A 61 8.12 8.61 7.63
C ALA A 61 9.33 7.73 7.99
N THR A 62 9.81 7.86 9.23
CA THR A 62 10.95 7.10 9.75
C THR A 62 10.60 6.33 11.01
N THR A 63 11.30 5.23 11.24
CA THR A 63 11.30 4.46 12.49
C THR A 63 12.72 4.04 12.82
N SER A 64 13.03 3.81 14.10
CA SER A 64 14.36 3.41 14.52
C SER A 64 14.40 1.96 14.94
N LEU A 65 15.39 1.24 14.45
CA LEU A 65 15.77 -0.09 14.92
C LEU A 65 17.08 0.03 15.69
N SER A 66 17.23 -0.69 16.78
CA SER A 66 18.49 -0.84 17.49
C SER A 66 19.03 -2.25 17.33
N ALA A 67 20.35 -2.39 17.30
CA ALA A 67 20.98 -3.71 17.26
C ALA A 67 22.10 -3.80 18.29
N GLU A 68 22.24 -4.98 18.88
CA GLU A 68 23.26 -5.30 19.88
C GLU A 68 24.03 -6.55 19.45
N ALA A 69 25.36 -6.46 19.51
CA ALA A 69 26.24 -7.61 19.38
C ALA A 69 26.40 -8.27 20.75
N ARG A 70 26.34 -9.61 20.81
CA ARG A 70 26.41 -10.40 22.04
C ARG A 70 27.45 -11.51 21.96
N ASP A 71 28.06 -11.83 23.09
CA ASP A 71 28.97 -12.96 23.22
C ASP A 71 28.21 -14.31 23.35
N ALA A 72 28.95 -15.41 23.49
CA ALA A 72 28.40 -16.75 23.64
C ALA A 72 27.58 -16.95 24.95
N GLN A 73 27.76 -16.08 25.94
CA GLN A 73 27.02 -16.05 27.21
C GLN A 73 25.83 -15.08 27.15
N GLY A 74 25.57 -14.44 25.97
CA GLY A 74 24.48 -13.50 25.78
C GLY A 74 24.73 -12.09 26.31
N ARG A 75 25.95 -11.78 26.79
CA ARG A 75 26.31 -10.46 27.30
C ARG A 75 26.52 -9.50 26.12
N VAL A 76 26.04 -8.26 26.26
CA VAL A 76 26.23 -7.20 25.24
C VAL A 76 27.68 -6.80 25.14
N LEU A 77 28.20 -6.78 23.92
CA LEU A 77 29.54 -6.33 23.59
C LEU A 77 29.48 -4.87 23.09
N SER A 78 29.96 -3.95 23.92
CA SER A 78 30.03 -2.53 23.55
C SER A 78 31.14 -2.27 22.53
N GLY A 79 30.98 -1.21 21.70
CA GLY A 79 31.98 -0.78 20.73
C GLY A 79 32.13 -1.68 19.50
N ARG A 80 31.24 -2.63 19.27
CA ARG A 80 31.22 -3.42 18.03
C ARG A 80 30.53 -2.67 16.91
N SER A 81 31.12 -2.70 15.73
CA SER A 81 30.52 -2.12 14.54
C SER A 81 29.34 -2.96 14.07
N ILE A 82 28.22 -2.29 13.77
CA ILE A 82 27.03 -2.91 13.19
C ILE A 82 26.82 -2.31 11.80
N ALA A 83 26.79 -3.17 10.79
CA ALA A 83 26.44 -2.80 9.44
C ALA A 83 24.95 -3.10 9.19
N TRP A 84 24.24 -2.14 8.61
CA TRP A 84 22.83 -2.25 8.28
C TRP A 84 22.61 -2.39 6.77
N SER A 85 21.65 -3.21 6.38
CA SER A 85 21.24 -3.36 4.98
C SER A 85 19.74 -3.62 4.88
N SER A 86 19.17 -3.26 3.74
CA SER A 86 17.77 -3.53 3.39
C SER A 86 17.71 -4.50 2.22
N SER A 87 16.80 -5.48 2.27
CA SER A 87 16.52 -6.39 1.16
C SER A 87 15.87 -5.69 -0.04
N ALA A 88 15.22 -4.54 0.21
CA ALA A 88 14.52 -3.76 -0.80
C ALA A 88 14.57 -2.26 -0.42
N SER A 89 15.65 -1.58 -0.78
CA SER A 89 15.84 -0.15 -0.47
C SER A 89 14.83 0.77 -1.18
N THR A 90 14.19 0.29 -2.23
CA THR A 90 13.06 0.96 -2.92
C THR A 90 11.74 0.91 -2.14
N ILE A 91 11.63 0.00 -1.14
CA ILE A 91 10.49 -0.09 -0.22
C ILE A 91 10.85 0.58 1.11
N ALA A 92 11.98 0.20 1.72
CA ALA A 92 12.49 0.78 2.94
C ALA A 92 14.01 0.90 2.88
N SER A 93 14.55 2.07 3.08
CA SER A 93 15.98 2.31 3.22
C SER A 93 16.37 2.33 4.71
N VAL A 94 17.63 2.01 5.02
CA VAL A 94 18.16 2.05 6.39
C VAL A 94 19.47 2.81 6.42
N SER A 95 19.65 3.65 7.44
CA SER A 95 20.89 4.40 7.68
C SER A 95 21.91 3.57 8.48
N ALA A 96 23.15 4.02 8.53
CA ALA A 96 24.19 3.41 9.36
C ALA A 96 23.87 3.43 10.88
N SER A 97 22.96 4.29 11.33
CA SER A 97 22.49 4.37 12.72
C SER A 97 21.24 3.53 13.01
N GLY A 98 20.73 2.74 12.02
CA GLY A 98 19.54 1.91 12.18
C GLY A 98 18.20 2.67 12.00
N VAL A 99 18.23 3.92 11.50
CA VAL A 99 17.01 4.65 11.16
C VAL A 99 16.50 4.15 9.81
N VAL A 100 15.28 3.63 9.80
CA VAL A 100 14.60 3.13 8.61
C VAL A 100 13.64 4.19 8.10
N THR A 101 13.69 4.46 6.79
CA THR A 101 12.79 5.38 6.09
C THR A 101 11.90 4.58 5.14
N GLY A 102 10.57 4.75 5.23
CA GLY A 102 9.61 4.20 4.29
C GLY A 102 9.68 4.93 2.94
N VAL A 103 9.93 4.22 1.85
CA VAL A 103 10.08 4.78 0.49
C VAL A 103 8.84 4.48 -0.35
N ALA A 104 8.38 3.24 -0.37
CA ALA A 104 7.17 2.82 -1.08
C ALA A 104 6.44 1.75 -0.27
N ALA A 105 5.12 1.63 -0.48
CA ALA A 105 4.32 0.61 0.21
C ALA A 105 4.80 -0.80 -0.11
N GLY A 106 4.90 -1.65 0.92
CA GLY A 106 5.40 -3.01 0.81
C GLY A 106 6.09 -3.48 2.08
N THR A 107 6.79 -4.60 2.01
CA THR A 107 7.56 -5.16 3.12
C THR A 107 9.02 -5.30 2.73
N ALA A 108 9.92 -4.87 3.62
CA ALA A 108 11.36 -5.05 3.47
C ALA A 108 11.93 -5.72 4.73
N THR A 109 12.95 -6.55 4.53
CA THR A 109 13.74 -7.13 5.62
C THR A 109 14.98 -6.27 5.84
N ILE A 110 15.13 -5.75 7.05
CA ILE A 110 16.33 -5.02 7.48
C ILE A 110 17.26 -5.99 8.20
N THR A 111 18.50 -6.02 7.81
CA THR A 111 19.54 -6.90 8.37
C THR A 111 20.60 -6.05 9.07
N ALA A 112 20.93 -6.44 10.30
CA ALA A 112 22.09 -5.92 11.04
C ALA A 112 23.16 -7.01 11.11
N THR A 113 24.40 -6.67 10.78
CA THR A 113 25.54 -7.61 10.75
C THR A 113 26.68 -7.06 11.58
N SER A 114 27.29 -7.92 12.40
CA SER A 114 28.51 -7.62 13.16
C SER A 114 29.41 -8.86 13.17
N GLU A 115 30.67 -8.73 12.77
CA GLU A 115 31.68 -9.81 12.73
C GLU A 115 31.15 -11.10 12.08
N GLY A 116 30.36 -10.99 10.99
CA GLY A 116 29.79 -12.14 10.26
C GLY A 116 28.54 -12.77 10.91
N ARG A 117 28.06 -12.23 12.02
CA ARG A 117 26.78 -12.60 12.64
C ARG A 117 25.70 -11.63 12.21
N ALA A 118 24.51 -12.13 11.92
CA ALA A 118 23.42 -11.30 11.43
C ALA A 118 22.12 -11.56 12.18
N ALA A 119 21.28 -10.54 12.25
CA ALA A 119 19.90 -10.61 12.69
C ALA A 119 19.02 -9.82 11.70
N THR A 120 17.74 -10.11 11.66
CA THR A 120 16.79 -9.48 10.76
C THR A 120 15.58 -8.91 11.49
N ALA A 121 15.03 -7.83 10.95
CA ALA A 121 13.75 -7.26 11.35
C ALA A 121 12.87 -7.08 10.10
N SER A 122 11.56 -7.36 10.23
CA SER A 122 10.59 -7.12 9.17
C SER A 122 10.02 -5.72 9.32
N VAL A 123 10.07 -4.92 8.26
CA VAL A 123 9.49 -3.57 8.23
C VAL A 123 8.41 -3.51 7.18
N GLN A 124 7.18 -3.20 7.61
CA GLN A 124 6.06 -2.94 6.73
C GLN A 124 5.93 -1.45 6.47
N VAL A 125 6.00 -1.05 5.21
CA VAL A 125 5.74 0.32 4.79
C VAL A 125 4.30 0.43 4.31
N THR A 126 3.51 1.29 4.96
CA THR A 126 2.11 1.54 4.63
C THR A 126 1.98 2.77 3.74
N PRO A 127 1.06 2.78 2.76
CA PRO A 127 0.81 3.98 1.98
C PRO A 127 0.25 5.09 2.86
N VAL A 128 0.56 6.33 2.54
CA VAL A 128 -0.14 7.49 3.13
C VAL A 128 -1.49 7.60 2.43
N VAL A 129 -2.55 7.49 3.21
CA VAL A 129 -3.92 7.61 2.71
C VAL A 129 -4.38 9.05 2.96
N ALA A 130 -4.54 9.82 1.90
CA ALA A 130 -5.06 11.17 2.00
C ALA A 130 -6.51 11.17 2.55
N PRO A 131 -6.86 11.98 3.55
CA PRO A 131 -8.22 12.06 4.07
C PRO A 131 -9.17 12.69 3.04
N VAL A 132 -10.45 12.32 3.09
CA VAL A 132 -11.48 12.98 2.29
C VAL A 132 -11.68 14.39 2.82
N ALA A 133 -11.50 15.39 1.95
CA ALA A 133 -11.74 16.81 2.26
C ALA A 133 -13.10 17.29 1.75
N SER A 134 -13.58 16.73 0.63
CA SER A 134 -14.87 17.04 0.03
C SER A 134 -15.45 15.85 -0.73
N VAL A 135 -16.76 15.93 -1.00
CA VAL A 135 -17.50 15.00 -1.87
C VAL A 135 -18.10 15.82 -3.00
N ALA A 136 -18.06 15.32 -4.24
CA ALA A 136 -18.74 15.89 -5.38
C ALA A 136 -19.84 14.91 -5.86
N ILE A 137 -20.94 15.45 -6.42
CA ILE A 137 -22.03 14.66 -7.02
C ILE A 137 -22.12 14.98 -8.50
N THR A 138 -22.20 13.97 -9.35
CA THR A 138 -22.40 14.09 -10.79
C THR A 138 -23.45 13.08 -11.27
N PRO A 139 -24.24 13.42 -12.31
CA PRO A 139 -24.40 14.74 -12.89
C PRO A 139 -25.07 15.72 -11.90
N ALA A 140 -24.90 17.00 -12.12
CA ALA A 140 -25.60 18.05 -11.37
C ALA A 140 -27.06 18.23 -11.87
N ALA A 141 -27.66 17.19 -12.47
CA ALA A 141 -29.04 17.18 -12.89
C ALA A 141 -29.95 17.34 -11.67
N ASN A 142 -30.89 18.27 -11.74
CA ASN A 142 -31.71 18.69 -10.60
C ASN A 142 -33.20 18.33 -10.75
N SER A 143 -33.56 17.47 -11.72
CA SER A 143 -34.96 17.04 -11.93
C SER A 143 -35.06 15.57 -12.35
N VAL A 144 -36.15 14.93 -11.94
CA VAL A 144 -36.57 13.60 -12.34
C VAL A 144 -38.11 13.56 -12.42
N VAL A 145 -38.67 12.82 -13.35
CA VAL A 145 -40.12 12.67 -13.45
C VAL A 145 -40.59 11.55 -12.51
N VAL A 146 -41.79 11.65 -11.94
CA VAL A 146 -42.40 10.58 -11.14
C VAL A 146 -42.38 9.24 -11.90
N GLY A 147 -41.92 8.19 -11.25
CA GLY A 147 -41.72 6.87 -11.83
C GLY A 147 -40.45 6.68 -12.65
N GLN A 148 -39.67 7.75 -12.91
CA GLN A 148 -38.41 7.69 -13.61
C GLN A 148 -37.22 7.67 -12.63
N THR A 149 -36.07 7.30 -13.14
CA THR A 149 -34.82 7.20 -12.34
C THR A 149 -33.75 8.14 -12.85
N LEU A 150 -32.92 8.61 -11.93
CA LEU A 150 -31.72 9.40 -12.18
C LEU A 150 -30.52 8.70 -11.50
N ARG A 151 -29.49 8.37 -12.27
CA ARG A 151 -28.25 7.85 -11.69
C ARG A 151 -27.36 9.00 -11.24
N LEU A 152 -26.86 8.91 -10.02
CA LEU A 152 -25.86 9.81 -9.45
C LEU A 152 -24.56 9.05 -9.17
N THR A 153 -23.45 9.74 -9.31
CA THR A 153 -22.13 9.24 -8.93
C THR A 153 -21.50 10.25 -7.97
N GLY A 154 -20.99 9.76 -6.85
CA GLY A 154 -20.24 10.53 -5.88
C GLY A 154 -18.73 10.35 -6.10
N GLU A 155 -17.98 11.41 -5.87
CA GLU A 155 -16.53 11.39 -5.94
C GLU A 155 -15.96 12.02 -4.67
N ALA A 156 -15.18 11.24 -3.91
CA ALA A 156 -14.43 11.74 -2.76
C ALA A 156 -13.14 12.41 -3.24
N ARG A 157 -12.82 13.59 -2.69
CA ARG A 157 -11.64 14.37 -3.07
C ARG A 157 -10.82 14.77 -1.86
N ASP A 158 -9.50 14.85 -2.02
CA ASP A 158 -8.58 15.38 -1.02
C ASP A 158 -8.60 16.92 -0.94
N ALA A 159 -7.75 17.49 -0.07
CA ALA A 159 -7.63 18.94 0.10
C ALA A 159 -7.06 19.67 -1.12
N ALA A 160 -6.36 18.96 -2.03
CA ALA A 160 -5.88 19.49 -3.31
C ALA A 160 -6.92 19.34 -4.43
N GLY A 161 -8.11 18.78 -4.13
CA GLY A 161 -9.18 18.53 -5.10
C GLY A 161 -8.96 17.28 -5.95
N GLN A 162 -7.94 16.47 -5.66
CA GLN A 162 -7.67 15.23 -6.39
C GLN A 162 -8.67 14.13 -5.99
N ALA A 163 -9.14 13.39 -6.98
CA ALA A 163 -10.05 12.26 -6.76
C ALA A 163 -9.37 11.14 -5.97
N LEU A 164 -10.05 10.66 -4.93
CA LEU A 164 -9.59 9.57 -4.09
C LEU A 164 -10.27 8.27 -4.51
N THR A 165 -9.49 7.29 -4.93
CA THR A 165 -9.98 5.95 -5.26
C THR A 165 -10.17 5.09 -4.02
N GLY A 166 -11.05 4.06 -4.11
CA GLY A 166 -11.28 3.10 -3.01
C GLY A 166 -12.06 3.69 -1.83
N ARG A 167 -12.72 4.84 -2.01
CA ARG A 167 -13.63 5.42 -1.01
C ARG A 167 -15.06 4.99 -1.27
N THR A 168 -15.81 4.79 -0.18
CA THR A 168 -17.25 4.49 -0.25
C THR A 168 -18.05 5.76 -0.02
N ILE A 169 -19.08 5.96 -0.83
CA ILE A 169 -20.06 7.03 -0.70
C ILE A 169 -21.37 6.44 -0.17
N SER A 170 -21.85 6.94 0.95
CA SER A 170 -23.19 6.65 1.45
C SER A 170 -24.18 7.69 0.92
N TRP A 171 -25.41 7.24 0.65
CA TRP A 171 -26.44 8.06 0.03
C TRP A 171 -27.68 8.09 0.90
N THR A 172 -28.26 9.26 1.13
CA THR A 172 -29.51 9.43 1.88
C THR A 172 -30.42 10.43 1.21
N THR A 173 -31.71 10.34 1.48
CA THR A 173 -32.76 11.27 1.01
C THR A 173 -33.43 11.95 2.19
N SER A 174 -33.73 13.24 2.07
CA SER A 174 -34.46 13.99 3.09
C SER A 174 -35.95 13.66 3.14
N ALA A 175 -36.52 13.11 2.04
CA ALA A 175 -37.96 12.81 1.94
C ALA A 175 -38.18 11.58 1.04
N PRO A 176 -38.19 10.36 1.58
CA PRO A 176 -38.37 9.14 0.79
C PRO A 176 -39.76 9.03 0.16
N THR A 177 -40.74 9.80 0.64
CA THR A 177 -42.07 9.91 0.03
C THR A 177 -42.08 10.73 -1.26
N ILE A 178 -41.05 11.58 -1.50
CA ILE A 178 -40.90 12.37 -2.72
C ILE A 178 -39.93 11.66 -3.69
N ALA A 179 -38.78 11.19 -3.18
CA ALA A 179 -37.85 10.36 -3.95
C ALA A 179 -37.11 9.40 -3.04
N THR A 180 -36.91 8.18 -3.52
CA THR A 180 -36.03 7.19 -2.89
C THR A 180 -34.64 7.25 -3.51
N VAL A 181 -33.63 6.86 -2.71
CA VAL A 181 -32.26 6.68 -3.20
C VAL A 181 -31.76 5.28 -2.82
N THR A 182 -31.18 4.57 -3.78
CA THR A 182 -30.65 3.23 -3.60
C THR A 182 -29.22 3.17 -4.14
N ALA A 183 -28.27 2.78 -3.29
CA ALA A 183 -26.90 2.56 -3.71
C ALA A 183 -26.83 1.42 -4.73
N VAL A 184 -26.03 1.63 -5.78
CA VAL A 184 -25.80 0.65 -6.87
C VAL A 184 -24.44 -0.01 -6.69
N ASP A 185 -23.45 0.78 -6.32
CA ASP A 185 -22.08 0.36 -6.05
C ASP A 185 -21.43 1.26 -4.96
N ALA A 186 -20.12 1.14 -4.76
CA ALA A 186 -19.41 1.89 -3.72
C ALA A 186 -19.50 3.42 -3.85
N VAL A 187 -19.79 3.95 -5.05
CA VAL A 187 -19.77 5.39 -5.33
C VAL A 187 -21.02 5.90 -6.05
N SER A 188 -21.90 5.01 -6.53
CA SER A 188 -23.06 5.38 -7.34
C SER A 188 -24.38 5.02 -6.64
N ALA A 189 -25.40 5.80 -6.92
CA ALA A 189 -26.78 5.54 -6.49
C ALA A 189 -27.79 5.87 -7.59
N THR A 190 -28.96 5.24 -7.50
CA THR A 190 -30.13 5.54 -8.31
C THR A 190 -31.16 6.26 -7.46
N VAL A 191 -31.59 7.44 -7.90
CA VAL A 191 -32.73 8.19 -7.34
C VAL A 191 -33.96 7.86 -8.17
N THR A 192 -35.07 7.49 -7.52
CA THR A 192 -36.36 7.22 -8.15
C THR A 192 -37.39 8.24 -7.68
N GLY A 193 -38.03 8.94 -8.61
CA GLY A 193 -39.12 9.89 -8.31
C GLY A 193 -40.37 9.14 -7.85
N VAL A 194 -40.93 9.48 -6.70
CA VAL A 194 -42.13 8.86 -6.09
C VAL A 194 -43.36 9.79 -6.19
N ALA A 195 -43.18 11.05 -5.80
CA ALA A 195 -44.24 12.07 -5.85
C ALA A 195 -43.66 13.42 -6.23
N ALA A 196 -44.48 14.28 -6.81
CA ALA A 196 -44.05 15.64 -7.16
C ALA A 196 -43.64 16.44 -5.92
N GLY A 197 -42.50 17.14 -5.99
CA GLY A 197 -41.93 17.92 -4.89
C GLY A 197 -40.45 18.11 -5.03
N THR A 198 -39.84 18.72 -4.01
CA THR A 198 -38.37 18.92 -3.97
C THR A 198 -37.79 18.14 -2.81
N VAL A 199 -36.68 17.46 -3.04
CA VAL A 199 -35.99 16.62 -2.08
C VAL A 199 -34.49 16.89 -2.14
N ARG A 200 -33.79 16.72 -1.02
CA ARG A 200 -32.32 16.74 -0.98
C ARG A 200 -31.78 15.33 -0.92
N ILE A 201 -30.87 15.05 -1.81
CA ILE A 201 -30.05 13.84 -1.80
C ILE A 201 -28.69 14.20 -1.26
N THR A 202 -28.24 13.49 -0.23
CA THR A 202 -26.95 13.71 0.42
C THR A 202 -26.03 12.54 0.11
N ALA A 203 -24.84 12.85 -0.42
CA ALA A 203 -23.71 11.94 -0.56
C ALA A 203 -22.70 12.20 0.54
N GLN A 204 -22.22 11.16 1.24
CA GLN A 204 -21.28 11.29 2.35
C GLN A 204 -20.15 10.28 2.27
N SER A 205 -18.92 10.73 2.58
CA SER A 205 -17.73 9.88 2.73
C SER A 205 -16.85 10.42 3.86
N GLU A 206 -16.43 9.55 4.79
CA GLU A 206 -15.52 9.90 5.91
C GLU A 206 -15.92 11.20 6.67
N GLY A 207 -17.22 11.40 6.87
CA GLY A 207 -17.73 12.59 7.58
C GLY A 207 -17.81 13.87 6.75
N ARG A 208 -17.46 13.84 5.45
CA ARG A 208 -17.68 14.91 4.49
C ARG A 208 -18.91 14.62 3.66
N SER A 209 -19.75 15.64 3.43
CA SER A 209 -20.99 15.49 2.70
C SER A 209 -21.18 16.58 1.65
N GLN A 210 -21.95 16.23 0.60
CA GLN A 210 -22.47 17.14 -0.42
C GLN A 210 -23.95 16.87 -0.59
N GLU A 211 -24.73 17.93 -0.71
CA GLU A 211 -26.17 17.86 -0.99
C GLU A 211 -26.48 18.26 -2.42
N LEU A 212 -27.42 17.57 -3.04
CA LEU A 212 -28.00 17.89 -4.34
C LEU A 212 -29.52 18.02 -4.16
N SER A 213 -30.08 19.18 -4.50
CA SER A 213 -31.53 19.40 -4.53
C SER A 213 -32.09 18.86 -5.85
N ILE A 214 -33.08 17.95 -5.77
CA ILE A 214 -33.76 17.36 -6.92
C ILE A 214 -35.22 17.73 -6.86
N THR A 215 -35.79 18.23 -7.98
CA THR A 215 -37.20 18.44 -8.19
C THR A 215 -37.80 17.23 -8.88
N VAL A 216 -38.76 16.59 -8.24
CA VAL A 216 -39.57 15.54 -8.87
C VAL A 216 -40.78 16.20 -9.54
N THR A 217 -40.88 16.06 -10.85
CA THR A 217 -41.98 16.63 -11.64
C THR A 217 -43.02 15.56 -11.95
N PRO A 218 -44.32 15.94 -12.04
CA PRO A 218 -45.31 15.01 -12.49
C PRO A 218 -45.05 14.58 -13.94
N PRO A 219 -45.54 13.40 -14.39
CA PRO A 219 -45.45 13.04 -15.78
C PRO A 219 -46.24 14.04 -16.64
N PRO A 220 -45.82 14.29 -17.87
CA PRO A 220 -46.55 15.17 -18.77
C PRO A 220 -47.94 14.60 -18.98
N ASN A 221 -48.95 15.45 -18.93
CA ASN A 221 -50.30 15.01 -19.24
C ASN A 221 -50.34 14.48 -20.67
N PRO A 222 -50.86 13.26 -20.91
CA PRO A 222 -50.99 12.79 -22.27
C PRO A 222 -52.02 13.66 -23.01
N VAL A 223 -51.71 14.00 -24.25
CA VAL A 223 -52.69 14.61 -25.14
C VAL A 223 -53.75 13.54 -25.45
N VAL A 224 -54.93 13.70 -24.89
CA VAL A 224 -56.00 12.73 -25.05
C VAL A 224 -56.72 12.92 -26.38
N SER A 225 -56.83 14.17 -26.85
CA SER A 225 -57.43 14.49 -28.14
C SER A 225 -56.97 15.87 -28.67
N ILE A 226 -57.06 16.07 -29.94
CA ILE A 226 -56.93 17.35 -30.58
C ILE A 226 -58.28 17.67 -31.22
N ALA A 227 -58.88 18.81 -30.82
CA ALA A 227 -60.08 19.29 -31.46
C ALA A 227 -59.69 20.41 -32.45
N VAL A 228 -60.11 20.28 -33.65
CA VAL A 228 -59.95 21.31 -34.70
C VAL A 228 -61.33 21.96 -34.93
N SER A 229 -61.33 23.25 -34.90
CA SER A 229 -62.54 24.06 -35.12
C SER A 229 -62.31 25.05 -36.27
N PRO A 230 -63.29 25.16 -37.17
CA PRO A 230 -64.48 24.36 -37.29
C PRO A 230 -64.21 22.91 -37.73
N ALA A 231 -65.01 21.95 -37.28
CA ALA A 231 -64.81 20.50 -37.57
C ALA A 231 -65.13 20.18 -39.03
N LEU A 232 -66.08 20.89 -39.62
CA LEU A 232 -66.46 20.83 -40.99
C LEU A 232 -66.69 22.24 -41.49
N ASP A 233 -66.19 22.53 -42.65
CA ASP A 233 -66.43 23.83 -43.31
C ASP A 233 -66.17 23.72 -44.79
N THR A 234 -66.87 24.58 -45.54
CA THR A 234 -66.79 24.66 -47.00
C THR A 234 -66.26 26.04 -47.32
N ILE A 235 -65.11 26.12 -47.97
CA ILE A 235 -64.57 27.38 -48.47
C ILE A 235 -64.77 27.47 -49.97
N GLU A 236 -65.17 28.64 -50.44
CA GLU A 236 -65.22 28.94 -51.86
C GLU A 236 -63.85 29.20 -52.45
N ALA A 237 -63.76 29.11 -53.78
CA ALA A 237 -62.51 29.35 -54.46
C ALA A 237 -62.03 30.80 -54.18
N TYR A 238 -60.74 30.94 -53.75
CA TYR A 238 -60.05 32.19 -53.37
C TYR A 238 -60.35 32.70 -51.93
N GLU A 239 -61.15 31.97 -51.12
CA GLU A 239 -61.28 32.27 -49.68
C GLU A 239 -60.22 31.58 -48.86
N THR A 240 -59.88 32.15 -47.67
CA THR A 240 -58.98 31.58 -46.69
C THR A 240 -59.73 31.41 -45.37
N GLN A 241 -59.52 30.30 -44.70
CA GLN A 241 -60.07 30.05 -43.39
C GLN A 241 -58.99 29.72 -42.36
N THR A 242 -59.14 30.27 -41.17
CA THR A 242 -58.28 29.96 -40.07
C THR A 242 -58.80 28.77 -39.25
N LEU A 243 -58.04 27.71 -39.15
CA LEU A 243 -58.34 26.56 -38.28
C LEU A 243 -57.60 26.75 -36.96
N THR A 244 -58.28 26.48 -35.84
CA THR A 244 -57.72 26.52 -34.52
C THR A 244 -57.67 25.11 -33.96
N ALA A 245 -56.49 24.65 -33.55
CA ALA A 245 -56.28 23.37 -32.85
C ALA A 245 -56.13 23.59 -31.35
N VAL A 246 -56.87 22.87 -30.53
CA VAL A 246 -56.80 22.90 -29.08
C VAL A 246 -56.45 21.50 -28.57
N LEU A 247 -55.41 21.38 -27.82
CA LEU A 247 -55.03 20.16 -27.11
C LEU A 247 -55.95 19.95 -25.92
N LYS A 248 -56.50 18.76 -25.76
CA LYS A 248 -57.34 18.37 -24.64
C LYS A 248 -56.77 17.14 -23.97
#